data_50c29a5d5c95fe7395746ac54826d63c
#
_entry.id   50c29a5d5c95fe7395746ac54826d63c
#
_cell.length_a   1.000
_cell.length_b   1.000
_cell.length_c   1.000
_cell.angle_alpha   90.00
_cell.angle_beta   90.00
_cell.angle_gamma   90.00
#
_symmetry.space_group_name_H-M   'P 1'
#
loop_
_entity.id
_entity.type
_entity.pdbx_description
1 polymer ?
#
loop_
_entity_poly.entity_id
_entity_poly.type
_entity_poly.pdbx_seq_one_letter_code
_entity_poly.pdbx_strand_id
1 'polypeptide(L)'
;VPWGHEYMGFNVVAQILTVIHKENVRLDSDKLSDLYAQLGEAGAEDVVCRAIEELAVRLSHCERLWRQNDMPNLRKSARSLIAIADQIGMTAMAQVARDVTGAIDIDDFAAVAATLFRLMRIGERSLTAVWEQQDLSV
;
A
#
# COMPACT_ATOMS: atom_id res chain seq x y z
N VAL A 1 -8.71 2.36 -29.76
CA VAL A 1 -8.28 3.52 -29.02
C VAL A 1 -6.77 3.59 -29.09
N PRO A 2 -6.25 4.69 -29.60
CA PRO A 2 -4.81 4.83 -29.79
C PRO A 2 -3.99 4.81 -28.51
N TRP A 3 -4.64 4.71 -27.43
CA TRP A 3 -3.98 4.66 -26.17
C TRP A 3 -3.80 3.25 -25.63
N GLY A 4 -3.51 2.31 -26.32
CA GLY A 4 -3.26 0.96 -25.89
C GLY A 4 -3.01 0.77 -24.38
N HIS A 5 -2.87 -0.43 -23.98
CA HIS A 5 -2.66 -0.75 -22.56
C HIS A 5 -1.46 -0.05 -21.94
N GLU A 6 -0.41 0.20 -22.71
CA GLU A 6 0.80 0.86 -22.23
C GLU A 6 0.52 2.28 -21.75
N TYR A 7 -0.28 3.03 -22.51
CA TYR A 7 -0.59 4.41 -22.18
C TYR A 7 -1.51 4.51 -20.97
N MET A 8 -2.48 3.60 -20.86
CA MET A 8 -3.39 3.56 -19.72
C MET A 8 -2.65 3.16 -18.43
N GLY A 9 -1.73 2.20 -18.50
CA GLY A 9 -0.93 1.78 -17.38
C GLY A 9 -0.07 2.92 -16.83
N PHE A 10 0.61 3.65 -17.70
CA PHE A 10 1.41 4.81 -17.31
C PHE A 10 0.55 5.88 -16.63
N ASN A 11 -0.63 6.16 -17.17
CA ASN A 11 -1.55 7.12 -16.60
C ASN A 11 -2.04 6.69 -15.21
N VAL A 12 -2.38 5.42 -15.05
CA VAL A 12 -2.83 4.88 -13.76
C VAL A 12 -1.73 5.04 -12.70
N VAL A 13 -0.50 4.65 -13.01
CA VAL A 13 0.63 4.78 -12.08
C VAL A 13 0.87 6.26 -11.72
N ALA A 14 0.89 7.15 -12.70
CA ALA A 14 1.07 8.57 -12.49
C ALA A 14 -0.04 9.16 -11.60
N GLN A 15 -1.28 8.73 -11.81
CA GLN A 15 -2.42 9.16 -11.02
C GLN A 15 -2.36 8.63 -9.59
N ILE A 16 -1.97 7.37 -9.41
CA ILE A 16 -1.73 6.77 -8.10
C ILE A 16 -0.69 7.58 -7.33
N LEU A 17 0.43 7.88 -7.98
CA LEU A 17 1.52 8.68 -7.37
C LEU A 17 1.02 10.06 -6.97
N THR A 18 0.23 10.71 -7.82
CA THR A 18 -0.33 12.03 -7.56
C THR A 18 -1.28 12.01 -6.38
N VAL A 19 -2.17 11.01 -6.32
CA VAL A 19 -3.15 10.87 -5.24
C VAL A 19 -2.46 10.56 -3.92
N ILE A 20 -1.52 9.62 -3.92
CA ILE A 20 -0.73 9.27 -2.74
C ILE A 20 -0.01 10.52 -2.20
N HIS A 21 0.54 11.34 -3.09
CA HIS A 21 1.20 12.59 -2.71
C HIS A 21 0.22 13.60 -2.10
N LYS A 22 -0.98 13.76 -2.69
CA LYS A 22 -2.02 14.66 -2.18
C LYS A 22 -2.53 14.29 -0.80
N GLU A 23 -2.58 13.00 -0.49
CA GLU A 23 -3.07 12.48 0.79
C GLU A 23 -1.99 12.43 1.88
N ASN A 24 -0.87 13.13 1.70
CA ASN A 24 0.29 13.11 2.60
C ASN A 24 0.90 11.72 2.81
N VAL A 25 0.71 10.83 1.87
CA VAL A 25 1.37 9.53 1.89
C VAL A 25 2.75 9.72 1.29
N ARG A 26 3.80 9.55 2.11
CA ARG A 26 5.17 9.67 1.63
C ARG A 26 5.49 8.57 0.64
N LEU A 27 5.98 8.99 -0.51
CA LEU A 27 6.40 8.07 -1.56
C LEU A 27 7.89 8.23 -1.81
N ASP A 28 8.60 7.10 -1.81
CA ASP A 28 10.01 7.08 -2.17
C ASP A 28 10.13 6.96 -3.69
N SER A 29 10.32 8.09 -4.35
CA SER A 29 10.44 8.14 -5.80
C SER A 29 11.68 7.42 -6.32
N ASP A 30 12.74 7.32 -5.53
CA ASP A 30 13.97 6.61 -5.91
C ASP A 30 13.71 5.10 -6.06
N LYS A 31 12.94 4.52 -5.16
CA LYS A 31 12.57 3.10 -5.26
C LYS A 31 11.74 2.81 -6.52
N LEU A 32 10.82 3.67 -6.85
CA LEU A 32 10.04 3.54 -8.07
C LEU A 32 10.90 3.70 -9.31
N SER A 33 11.79 4.68 -9.31
CA SER A 33 12.75 4.88 -10.41
C SER A 33 13.63 3.66 -10.61
N ASP A 34 14.08 3.04 -9.54
CA ASP A 34 14.88 1.81 -9.59
C ASP A 34 14.08 0.65 -10.20
N LEU A 35 12.81 0.50 -9.83
CA LEU A 35 11.94 -0.51 -10.42
C LEU A 35 11.79 -0.32 -11.93
N TYR A 36 11.54 0.91 -12.36
CA TYR A 36 11.42 1.24 -13.78
C TYR A 36 12.73 0.99 -14.53
N ALA A 37 13.86 1.33 -13.91
CA ALA A 37 15.17 1.10 -14.52
C ALA A 37 15.49 -0.40 -14.67
N GLN A 38 15.11 -1.22 -13.69
CA GLN A 38 15.40 -2.65 -13.69
C GLN A 38 14.45 -3.46 -14.56
N LEU A 39 13.16 -3.15 -14.55
CA LEU A 39 12.12 -3.97 -15.13
C LEU A 39 11.50 -3.37 -16.40
N GLY A 40 11.82 -2.12 -16.71
CA GLY A 40 11.11 -1.40 -17.78
C GLY A 40 9.72 -0.97 -17.33
N GLU A 41 9.05 -0.19 -18.15
CA GLU A 41 7.75 0.41 -17.84
C GLU A 41 6.68 -0.65 -17.57
N ALA A 42 6.50 -1.59 -18.50
CA ALA A 42 5.47 -2.62 -18.37
C ALA A 42 5.70 -3.53 -17.14
N GLY A 43 6.96 -3.94 -16.92
CA GLY A 43 7.30 -4.77 -15.78
C GLY A 43 7.12 -4.06 -14.46
N ALA A 44 7.52 -2.80 -14.36
CA ALA A 44 7.36 -2.00 -13.16
C ALA A 44 5.88 -1.77 -12.83
N GLU A 45 5.06 -1.44 -13.83
CA GLU A 45 3.61 -1.27 -13.64
C GLU A 45 2.96 -2.55 -13.13
N ASP A 46 3.34 -3.70 -13.68
CA ASP A 46 2.82 -4.99 -13.23
C ASP A 46 3.16 -5.24 -11.76
N VAL A 47 4.39 -4.96 -11.35
CA VAL A 47 4.81 -5.10 -9.95
C VAL A 47 4.00 -4.16 -9.04
N VAL A 48 3.84 -2.90 -9.43
CA VAL A 48 3.08 -1.92 -8.64
C VAL A 48 1.61 -2.33 -8.51
N CYS A 49 0.98 -2.73 -9.61
CA CYS A 49 -0.43 -3.15 -9.58
C CYS A 49 -0.64 -4.38 -8.71
N ARG A 50 0.23 -5.37 -8.81
CA ARG A 50 0.17 -6.56 -7.95
C ARG A 50 0.39 -6.21 -6.49
N ALA A 51 1.33 -5.32 -6.21
CA ALA A 51 1.59 -4.88 -4.84
C ALA A 51 0.36 -4.19 -4.23
N ILE A 52 -0.33 -3.35 -4.99
CA ILE A 52 -1.54 -2.66 -4.54
C ILE A 52 -2.65 -3.66 -4.24
N GLU A 53 -2.85 -4.65 -5.11
CA GLU A 53 -3.82 -5.72 -4.88
C GLU A 53 -3.49 -6.52 -3.61
N GLU A 54 -2.22 -6.87 -3.44
CA GLU A 54 -1.75 -7.60 -2.27
C GLU A 54 -1.90 -6.77 -1.00
N LEU A 55 -1.63 -5.47 -1.05
CA LEU A 55 -1.85 -4.57 0.08
C LEU A 55 -3.32 -4.57 0.52
N ALA A 56 -4.25 -4.54 -0.42
CA ALA A 56 -5.68 -4.58 -0.13
C ALA A 56 -6.05 -5.86 0.63
N VAL A 57 -5.56 -6.99 0.16
CA VAL A 57 -5.79 -8.29 0.81
C VAL A 57 -5.19 -8.32 2.21
N ARG A 58 -3.96 -7.84 2.39
CA ARG A 58 -3.27 -7.82 3.68
C ARG A 58 -3.94 -6.88 4.68
N LEU A 59 -4.43 -5.73 4.23
CA LEU A 59 -5.17 -4.81 5.09
C LEU A 59 -6.45 -5.45 5.63
N SER A 60 -7.26 -6.07 4.76
CA SER A 60 -8.45 -6.80 5.19
C SER A 60 -8.12 -7.91 6.18
N HIS A 61 -7.03 -8.62 5.94
CA HIS A 61 -6.57 -9.69 6.80
C HIS A 61 -6.16 -9.17 8.17
N CYS A 62 -5.43 -8.06 8.22
CA CYS A 62 -5.03 -7.41 9.48
C CYS A 62 -6.27 -7.03 10.32
N GLU A 63 -7.27 -6.42 9.70
CA GLU A 63 -8.50 -6.05 10.39
C GLU A 63 -9.21 -7.26 10.98
N ARG A 64 -9.33 -8.32 10.21
CA ARG A 64 -9.96 -9.57 10.67
C ARG A 64 -9.20 -10.19 11.84
N LEU A 65 -7.89 -10.27 11.75
CA LEU A 65 -7.04 -10.84 12.81
C LEU A 65 -7.14 -10.01 14.09
N TRP A 66 -7.19 -8.69 13.97
CA TRP A 66 -7.40 -7.81 15.11
C TRP A 66 -8.75 -8.07 15.79
N ARG A 67 -9.82 -8.22 15.01
CA ARG A 67 -11.16 -8.54 15.52
C ARG A 67 -11.19 -9.89 16.24
N GLN A 68 -10.40 -10.85 15.77
CA GLN A 68 -10.26 -12.17 16.37
C GLN A 68 -9.30 -12.19 17.56
N ASN A 69 -8.69 -11.05 17.87
CA ASN A 69 -7.68 -10.90 18.91
C ASN A 69 -6.47 -11.84 18.71
N ASP A 70 -6.12 -12.07 17.45
CA ASP A 70 -5.00 -12.93 17.06
C ASP A 70 -3.76 -12.08 16.80
N MET A 71 -3.10 -11.66 17.87
CA MET A 71 -1.94 -10.76 17.79
C MET A 71 -0.73 -11.39 17.10
N PRO A 72 -0.37 -12.65 17.33
CA PRO A 72 0.77 -13.25 16.62
C PRO A 72 0.60 -13.24 15.10
N ASN A 73 -0.57 -13.59 14.59
CA ASN A 73 -0.83 -13.58 13.15
C ASN A 73 -1.03 -12.17 12.60
N LEU A 74 -1.59 -11.26 13.39
CA LEU A 74 -1.65 -9.84 13.03
C LEU A 74 -0.24 -9.29 12.81
N ARG A 75 0.69 -9.62 13.71
CA ARG A 75 2.09 -9.21 13.58
C ARG A 75 2.71 -9.72 12.28
N LYS A 76 2.49 -10.99 11.94
CA LYS A 76 3.00 -11.59 10.71
C LYS A 76 2.43 -10.89 9.47
N SER A 77 1.13 -10.63 9.47
CA SER A 77 0.45 -9.97 8.35
C SER A 77 0.94 -8.52 8.18
N ALA A 78 1.13 -7.80 9.28
CA ALA A 78 1.68 -6.45 9.25
C ALA A 78 3.11 -6.43 8.70
N ARG A 79 3.95 -7.40 9.07
CA ARG A 79 5.31 -7.53 8.53
C ARG A 79 5.31 -7.79 7.02
N SER A 80 4.39 -8.63 6.53
CA SER A 80 4.23 -8.84 5.08
C SER A 80 3.84 -7.55 4.39
N LEU A 81 2.95 -6.77 5.00
CA LEU A 81 2.52 -5.48 4.47
C LEU A 81 3.68 -4.48 4.41
N ILE A 82 4.54 -4.45 5.42
CA ILE A 82 5.75 -3.62 5.43
C ILE A 82 6.62 -3.94 4.20
N ALA A 83 6.88 -5.22 3.96
CA ALA A 83 7.72 -5.64 2.84
C ALA A 83 7.14 -5.21 1.49
N ILE A 84 5.83 -5.36 1.30
CA ILE A 84 5.15 -4.97 0.07
C ILE A 84 5.18 -3.45 -0.11
N ALA A 85 4.87 -2.70 0.93
CA ALA A 85 4.85 -1.24 0.90
C ALA A 85 6.26 -0.68 0.61
N ASP A 86 7.29 -1.24 1.26
CA ASP A 86 8.67 -0.83 1.01
C ASP A 86 9.10 -1.10 -0.44
N GLN A 87 8.65 -2.21 -1.02
CA GLN A 87 8.99 -2.58 -2.39
C GLN A 87 8.57 -1.52 -3.41
N ILE A 88 7.42 -0.91 -3.21
CA ILE A 88 6.88 0.10 -4.12
C ILE A 88 7.06 1.53 -3.61
N GLY A 89 7.83 1.72 -2.55
CA GLY A 89 8.17 3.06 -2.05
C GLY A 89 7.08 3.75 -1.23
N MET A 90 6.09 3.00 -0.73
CA MET A 90 5.03 3.56 0.14
C MET A 90 5.52 3.66 1.58
N THR A 91 6.42 4.62 1.82
CA THR A 91 7.16 4.73 3.09
C THR A 91 6.26 5.03 4.29
N ALA A 92 5.24 5.87 4.12
CA ALA A 92 4.34 6.20 5.23
C ALA A 92 3.52 4.99 5.66
N MET A 93 3.02 4.22 4.70
CA MET A 93 2.27 2.98 4.99
C MET A 93 3.17 1.96 5.68
N ALA A 94 4.39 1.78 5.20
CA ALA A 94 5.37 0.88 5.82
C ALA A 94 5.67 1.30 7.26
N GLN A 95 5.82 2.59 7.52
CA GLN A 95 6.09 3.12 8.85
C GLN A 95 4.93 2.87 9.81
N VAL A 96 3.69 3.12 9.39
CA VAL A 96 2.52 2.86 10.23
C VAL A 96 2.37 1.36 10.51
N ALA A 97 2.65 0.51 9.53
CA ALA A 97 2.66 -0.94 9.75
C ALA A 97 3.73 -1.37 10.75
N ARG A 98 4.92 -0.72 10.74
CA ARG A 98 5.95 -0.94 11.78
C ARG A 98 5.46 -0.50 13.16
N ASP A 99 4.71 0.59 13.24
CA ASP A 99 4.12 1.05 14.50
C ASP A 99 3.14 0.01 15.05
N VAL A 100 2.37 -0.66 14.18
CA VAL A 100 1.50 -1.77 14.59
C VAL A 100 2.32 -2.91 15.20
N THR A 101 3.37 -3.35 14.53
CA THR A 101 4.22 -4.43 15.05
C THR A 101 4.90 -4.05 16.36
N GLY A 102 5.38 -2.81 16.47
CA GLY A 102 5.99 -2.29 17.69
C GLY A 102 5.02 -2.27 18.87
N ALA A 103 3.78 -1.85 18.65
CA ALA A 103 2.74 -1.84 19.68
C ALA A 103 2.40 -3.27 20.15
N ILE A 104 2.34 -4.23 19.21
CA ILE A 104 2.13 -5.63 19.57
C ILE A 104 3.27 -6.15 20.45
N ASP A 105 4.50 -5.82 20.08
CA ASP A 105 5.70 -6.32 20.78
C ASP A 105 5.79 -5.83 22.24
N ILE A 106 5.21 -4.66 22.55
CA ILE A 106 5.18 -4.14 23.92
C ILE A 106 3.84 -4.39 24.62
N ASP A 107 2.97 -5.19 24.03
CA ASP A 107 1.64 -5.53 24.56
C ASP A 107 0.78 -4.28 24.88
N ASP A 108 0.95 -3.22 24.12
CA ASP A 108 0.11 -2.01 24.24
C ASP A 108 -1.09 -2.11 23.30
N PHE A 109 -2.16 -2.71 23.79
CA PHE A 109 -3.35 -2.98 22.98
C PHE A 109 -4.08 -1.70 22.52
N ALA A 110 -4.03 -0.64 23.30
CA ALA A 110 -4.58 0.65 22.89
C ALA A 110 -3.78 1.22 21.69
N ALA A 111 -2.46 1.12 21.74
CA ALA A 111 -1.61 1.54 20.64
C ALA A 111 -1.78 0.65 19.41
N VAL A 112 -2.01 -0.66 19.59
CA VAL A 112 -2.32 -1.56 18.48
C VAL A 112 -3.58 -1.09 17.75
N ALA A 113 -4.65 -0.82 18.48
CA ALA A 113 -5.91 -0.34 17.89
C ALA A 113 -5.70 0.99 17.16
N ALA A 114 -5.04 1.95 17.80
CA ALA A 114 -4.83 3.28 17.21
C ALA A 114 -3.98 3.22 15.94
N THR A 115 -2.88 2.48 15.96
CA THR A 115 -1.98 2.35 14.82
C THR A 115 -2.62 1.53 13.69
N LEU A 116 -3.38 0.49 14.03
CA LEU A 116 -4.09 -0.30 13.04
C LEU A 116 -5.17 0.52 12.33
N PHE A 117 -5.97 1.29 13.06
CA PHE A 117 -6.98 2.16 12.45
C PHE A 117 -6.35 3.23 11.56
N ARG A 118 -5.19 3.75 11.95
CA ARG A 118 -4.44 4.68 11.11
C ARG A 118 -3.97 4.00 9.83
N LEU A 119 -3.46 2.77 9.93
CA LEU A 119 -3.04 1.97 8.79
C LEU A 119 -4.21 1.72 7.84
N MET A 120 -5.37 1.36 8.37
CA MET A 120 -6.57 1.11 7.58
C MET A 120 -7.02 2.38 6.84
N ARG A 121 -6.98 3.54 7.48
CA ARG A 121 -7.36 4.81 6.83
C ARG A 121 -6.41 5.16 5.68
N ILE A 122 -5.12 5.02 5.90
CA ILE A 122 -4.12 5.29 4.85
C ILE A 122 -4.33 4.33 3.67
N GLY A 123 -4.51 3.06 3.95
CA GLY A 123 -4.73 2.04 2.92
C GLY A 123 -6.02 2.25 2.16
N GLU A 124 -7.12 2.50 2.86
CA GLU A 124 -8.43 2.70 2.26
C GLU A 124 -8.45 3.93 1.33
N ARG A 125 -7.89 5.04 1.78
CA ARG A 125 -7.79 6.25 0.96
C ARG A 125 -6.99 6.01 -0.31
N SER A 126 -5.86 5.34 -0.20
CA SER A 126 -4.99 5.04 -1.33
C SER A 126 -5.69 4.14 -2.34
N LEU A 127 -6.37 3.09 -1.87
CA LEU A 127 -7.07 2.13 -2.74
C LEU A 127 -8.31 2.74 -3.39
N THR A 128 -9.12 3.49 -2.64
CA THR A 128 -10.30 4.16 -3.16
C THR A 128 -9.90 5.16 -4.26
N ALA A 129 -8.86 5.92 -4.03
CA ALA A 129 -8.35 6.87 -4.99
C ALA A 129 -7.91 6.20 -6.29
N VAL A 130 -7.23 5.06 -6.19
CA VAL A 130 -6.81 4.28 -7.35
C VAL A 130 -8.02 3.82 -8.16
N TRP A 131 -9.04 3.28 -7.49
CA TRP A 131 -10.23 2.76 -8.16
C TRP A 131 -11.08 3.86 -8.77
N GLU A 132 -11.23 4.99 -8.11
CA GLU A 132 -11.91 6.17 -8.68
C GLU A 132 -11.22 6.65 -9.95
N GLN A 133 -9.91 6.66 -9.97
CA GLN A 133 -9.13 7.02 -11.14
C GLN A 133 -9.35 6.03 -12.28
N GLN A 134 -9.40 4.74 -11.99
CA GLN A 134 -9.69 3.70 -13.00
C GLN A 134 -11.08 3.86 -13.59
N ASP A 135 -12.09 4.14 -12.76
CA ASP A 135 -13.45 4.37 -13.22
C ASP A 135 -13.56 5.59 -14.14
N LEU A 136 -12.81 6.65 -13.82
CA LEU A 136 -12.79 7.86 -14.63
C LEU A 136 -12.03 7.68 -15.96
N SER A 137 -11.12 6.71 -16.04
CA SER A 137 -10.33 6.44 -17.24
C SER A 137 -10.99 5.45 -18.18
N VAL A 138 -12.11 4.88 -17.80
CA VAL A 138 -12.93 4.01 -18.64
C VAL A 138 -14.00 4.84 -19.31
#